data_354ed41b54a681199fb9e277839b598d
#
_entry.id   354ed41b54a681199fb9e277839b598d
#
_cell.length_a   1.000
_cell.length_b   1.000
_cell.length_c   1.000
_cell.angle_alpha   90.00
_cell.angle_beta   90.00
_cell.angle_gamma   90.00
#
_symmetry.space_group_name_H-M   'P 1'
#
loop_
_entity.id
_entity.type
_entity.pdbx_description
1 polymer ?
#
loop_
_entity_poly.entity_id
_entity_poly.type
_entity_poly.pdbx_seq_one_letter_code
_entity_poly.pdbx_strand_id
1 'polypeptide(L)'
;MSAKRVLIMAGGTGGHIFPGLAVAEQLRERGWEIFWLGNPDGMEALLVPQHDIEMKHVHFQGFRGKGLMAKLRMPLRLHRACGEAKKAFKQVRPHVVLGMGGYVTVP
;
A
#
# COMPACT_ATOMS: atom_id res chain seq x y z
N MET A 1 -23.04 8.93 11.73
CA MET A 1 -22.06 7.84 11.97
C MET A 1 -21.01 7.85 10.90
N SER A 2 -19.76 7.82 11.32
CA SER A 2 -18.68 7.78 10.36
C SER A 2 -18.56 6.39 9.74
N ALA A 3 -18.26 6.35 8.45
CA ALA A 3 -18.04 5.09 7.74
C ALA A 3 -16.79 4.39 8.29
N LYS A 4 -16.80 3.07 8.24
CA LYS A 4 -15.60 2.30 8.57
C LYS A 4 -14.56 2.48 7.46
N ARG A 5 -13.32 2.51 7.85
CA ARG A 5 -12.20 2.73 6.93
C ARG A 5 -11.31 1.49 6.88
N VAL A 6 -10.94 1.10 5.68
CA VAL A 6 -10.00 0.01 5.46
C VAL A 6 -8.80 0.55 4.66
N LEU A 7 -7.61 0.15 5.08
CA LEU A 7 -6.38 0.45 4.35
C LEU A 7 -5.88 -0.86 3.75
N ILE A 8 -5.83 -0.92 2.43
CA ILE A 8 -5.35 -2.10 1.71
C ILE A 8 -3.90 -1.88 1.34
N MET A 9 -3.08 -2.86 1.61
CA MET A 9 -1.66 -2.84 1.30
C MET A 9 -1.37 -3.96 0.31
N ALA A 10 -1.12 -3.60 -0.93
CA ALA A 10 -0.78 -4.54 -1.96
C ALA A 10 0.05 -3.85 -3.02
N GLY A 11 1.00 -4.56 -3.57
CA GLY A 11 1.86 -4.00 -4.60
C GLY A 11 2.73 -5.06 -5.23
N GLY A 12 3.50 -4.64 -6.23
CA GLY A 12 4.42 -5.50 -6.95
C GLY A 12 3.85 -6.03 -8.24
N THR A 13 2.91 -6.96 -8.18
CA THR A 13 2.35 -7.59 -9.37
C THR A 13 0.84 -7.52 -9.40
N GLY A 14 0.27 -7.70 -10.60
CA GLY A 14 -1.17 -7.77 -10.76
C GLY A 14 -1.80 -8.90 -9.95
N GLY A 15 -1.04 -9.97 -9.67
CA GLY A 15 -1.50 -11.08 -8.84
C GLY A 15 -1.84 -10.68 -7.41
N HIS A 16 -1.26 -9.58 -6.92
CA HIS A 16 -1.59 -9.05 -5.60
C HIS A 16 -2.59 -7.90 -5.68
N ILE A 17 -2.51 -7.11 -6.73
CA ILE A 17 -3.31 -5.90 -6.87
C ILE A 17 -4.77 -6.22 -7.23
N PHE A 18 -5.00 -7.09 -8.20
CA PHE A 18 -6.35 -7.38 -8.65
C PHE A 18 -7.24 -8.02 -7.57
N PRO A 19 -6.77 -8.99 -6.79
CA PRO A 19 -7.57 -9.49 -5.67
C PRO A 19 -7.89 -8.40 -4.64
N GLY A 20 -6.93 -7.51 -4.38
CA GLY A 20 -7.15 -6.38 -3.48
C GLY A 20 -8.22 -5.43 -3.99
N LEU A 21 -8.23 -5.14 -5.29
CA LEU A 21 -9.25 -4.31 -5.90
C LEU A 21 -10.64 -4.95 -5.83
N ALA A 22 -10.72 -6.27 -6.02
CA ALA A 22 -11.98 -6.99 -5.90
C ALA A 22 -12.56 -6.88 -4.49
N VAL A 23 -11.72 -7.04 -3.47
CA VAL A 23 -12.14 -6.87 -2.08
C VAL A 23 -12.56 -5.43 -1.81
N ALA A 24 -11.80 -4.47 -2.34
CA ALA A 24 -12.11 -3.05 -2.16
C ALA A 24 -13.50 -2.71 -2.69
N GLU A 25 -13.85 -3.19 -3.88
CA GLU A 25 -15.16 -2.94 -4.46
C GLU A 25 -16.29 -3.52 -3.61
N GLN A 26 -16.09 -4.73 -3.08
CA GLN A 26 -17.06 -5.38 -2.21
C GLN A 26 -17.27 -4.59 -0.92
N LEU A 27 -16.20 -4.12 -0.32
CA LEU A 27 -16.29 -3.34 0.91
C LEU A 27 -16.92 -1.98 0.65
N ARG A 28 -16.63 -1.37 -0.49
CA ARG A 28 -17.23 -0.10 -0.88
C ARG A 28 -18.76 -0.23 -0.99
N GLU A 29 -19.24 -1.32 -1.57
CA GLU A 29 -20.67 -1.60 -1.66
C GLU A 29 -21.33 -1.70 -0.29
N ARG A 30 -20.56 -2.07 0.72
CA ARG A 30 -21.02 -2.17 2.10
C ARG A 30 -20.85 -0.86 2.90
N GLY A 31 -20.47 0.20 2.23
CA GLY A 31 -20.35 1.51 2.83
C GLY A 31 -19.00 1.83 3.45
N TRP A 32 -17.98 1.01 3.22
CA TRP A 32 -16.64 1.29 3.71
C TRP A 32 -15.95 2.35 2.88
N GLU A 33 -15.13 3.15 3.55
CA GLU A 33 -14.19 4.02 2.87
C GLU A 33 -12.90 3.24 2.61
N ILE A 34 -12.43 3.28 1.37
CA ILE A 34 -11.30 2.48 0.94
C ILE A 34 -10.09 3.38 0.71
N PHE A 35 -8.97 2.99 1.29
CA PHE A 35 -7.69 3.63 1.07
C PHE A 35 -6.67 2.56 0.67
N TRP A 36 -5.70 2.95 -0.12
CA TRP A 36 -4.69 2.02 -0.59
C TRP A 36 -3.30 2.55 -0.25
N LEU A 37 -2.44 1.70 0.27
CA LEU A 37 -1.05 2.03 0.54
C LEU A 37 -0.18 1.28 -0.45
N GLY A 38 0.58 2.01 -1.23
CA GLY A 38 1.43 1.41 -2.25
C GLY A 38 2.54 2.33 -2.72
N ASN A 39 3.36 1.81 -3.60
CA ASN A 39 4.50 2.51 -4.15
C ASN A 39 4.05 3.42 -5.30
N PRO A 40 4.41 4.72 -5.29
CA PRO A 40 4.03 5.62 -6.38
C PRO A 40 4.63 5.23 -7.73
N ASP A 41 5.71 4.45 -7.72
CA ASP A 41 6.34 3.98 -8.95
C ASP A 41 5.91 2.58 -9.34
N GLY A 42 4.99 1.96 -8.59
CA GLY A 42 4.55 0.62 -8.85
C GLY A 42 3.33 0.55 -9.75
N MET A 43 2.96 -0.67 -10.12
CA MET A 43 1.79 -0.94 -10.94
C MET A 43 0.50 -0.46 -10.26
N GLU A 44 0.45 -0.52 -8.94
CA GLU A 44 -0.69 -0.06 -8.17
C GLU A 44 -0.97 1.43 -8.38
N ALA A 45 0.05 2.25 -8.61
CA ALA A 45 -0.12 3.67 -8.84
C ALA A 45 -0.90 3.96 -10.14
N LEU A 46 -0.86 3.03 -11.08
CA LEU A 46 -1.62 3.16 -12.32
C LEU A 46 -3.02 2.57 -12.20
N LEU A 47 -3.15 1.44 -11.53
CA LEU A 47 -4.40 0.69 -11.48
C LEU A 47 -5.38 1.17 -10.42
N VAL A 48 -4.89 1.47 -9.23
CA VAL A 48 -5.74 1.79 -8.09
C VAL A 48 -6.54 3.08 -8.28
N PRO A 49 -5.94 4.19 -8.77
CA PRO A 49 -6.73 5.42 -8.99
C PRO A 49 -7.83 5.29 -10.03
N GLN A 50 -7.71 4.33 -10.97
CA GLN A 50 -8.74 4.09 -11.97
C GLN A 50 -10.04 3.57 -11.35
N HIS A 51 -9.97 3.05 -10.13
CA HIS A 51 -11.13 2.57 -9.39
C HIS A 51 -11.64 3.58 -8.35
N ASP A 52 -11.22 4.84 -8.47
CA ASP A 52 -11.60 5.92 -7.56
C ASP A 52 -11.25 5.62 -6.10
N ILE A 53 -10.09 5.02 -5.90
CA ILE A 53 -9.57 4.72 -4.56
C ILE A 53 -8.46 5.71 -4.25
N GLU A 54 -8.54 6.35 -3.08
CA GLU A 54 -7.48 7.24 -2.64
C GLU A 54 -6.25 6.43 -2.26
N MET A 55 -5.13 6.78 -2.85
CA MET A 55 -3.88 6.08 -2.63
C MET A 55 -2.93 6.89 -1.76
N LYS A 56 -2.40 6.28 -0.73
CA LYS A 56 -1.31 6.82 0.08
C LYS A 56 -0.01 6.19 -0.40
N HIS A 57 1.02 7.00 -0.52
CA HIS A 57 2.26 6.55 -1.12
C HIS A 57 3.33 6.21 -0.09
N VAL A 58 3.96 5.06 -0.29
CA VAL A 58 5.14 4.65 0.45
C VAL A 58 6.21 4.29 -0.57
N HIS A 59 7.36 4.93 -0.47
CA HIS A 59 8.47 4.67 -1.37
C HIS A 59 9.18 3.40 -0.91
N PHE A 60 8.63 2.28 -1.32
CA PHE A 60 9.16 0.97 -0.98
C PHE A 60 9.77 0.36 -2.23
N GLN A 61 11.10 0.37 -2.29
CA GLN A 61 11.82 -0.25 -3.38
C GLN A 61 12.18 -1.66 -2.97
N GLY A 62 11.69 -2.62 -3.74
CA GLY A 62 12.00 -4.02 -3.51
C GLY A 62 13.49 -4.27 -3.66
N PHE A 63 13.95 -5.30 -2.96
CA PHE A 63 15.33 -5.70 -3.02
C PHE A 63 15.66 -6.36 -4.33
N ARG A 64 16.01 -5.56 -5.27
CA ARG A 64 16.80 -6.06 -6.38
C ARG A 64 18.20 -5.55 -6.21
N GLY A 65 18.70 -5.71 -4.97
CA GLY A 65 20.00 -5.21 -4.60
C GLY A 65 21.08 -5.89 -5.40
N LYS A 66 21.63 -5.14 -6.32
CA LYS A 66 22.81 -5.55 -7.01
C LYS A 66 23.95 -4.79 -6.40
N GLY A 67 24.62 -5.41 -5.44
CA GLY A 67 25.84 -4.89 -4.89
C GLY A 67 25.74 -4.40 -3.43
N LEU A 68 26.91 -4.17 -2.89
CA LEU A 68 27.11 -3.80 -1.50
C LEU A 68 26.45 -2.46 -1.13
N MET A 69 26.43 -1.55 -2.08
CA MET A 69 25.83 -0.22 -1.86
C MET A 69 24.34 -0.29 -1.61
N ALA A 70 23.63 -1.19 -2.30
CA ALA A 70 22.20 -1.38 -2.09
C ALA A 70 21.91 -1.93 -0.69
N LYS A 71 22.75 -2.85 -0.21
CA LYS A 71 22.60 -3.40 1.14
C LYS A 71 22.87 -2.36 2.22
N LEU A 72 23.84 -1.47 1.98
CA LEU A 72 24.18 -0.41 2.93
C LEU A 72 23.08 0.65 3.05
N ARG A 73 22.37 0.90 1.97
CA ARG A 73 21.26 1.87 1.96
C ARG A 73 19.94 1.31 2.47
N MET A 74 19.87 0.01 2.62
CA MET A 74 18.64 -0.67 3.04
C MET A 74 18.03 -0.14 4.34
N PRO A 75 18.80 0.03 5.43
CA PRO A 75 18.21 0.52 6.67
C PRO A 75 17.59 1.90 6.52
N LEU A 76 18.19 2.76 5.71
CA LEU A 76 17.66 4.10 5.45
C LEU A 76 16.36 4.03 4.66
N ARG A 77 16.29 3.15 3.65
CA ARG A 77 15.08 2.97 2.86
C ARG A 77 13.95 2.39 3.68
N LEU A 78 14.24 1.42 4.53
CA LEU A 78 13.24 0.84 5.43
C LEU A 78 12.74 1.86 6.43
N HIS A 79 13.64 2.67 6.98
CA HIS A 79 13.27 3.71 7.91
C HIS A 79 12.34 4.74 7.25
N ARG A 80 12.66 5.14 6.02
CA ARG A 80 11.83 6.06 5.26
C ARG A 80 10.44 5.45 4.99
N ALA A 81 10.39 4.20 4.53
CA ALA A 81 9.14 3.52 4.25
C ALA A 81 8.28 3.38 5.51
N CYS A 82 8.88 3.04 6.64
CA CYS A 82 8.17 2.96 7.92
C CYS A 82 7.61 4.32 8.34
N GLY A 83 8.39 5.40 8.14
CA GLY A 83 7.92 6.74 8.43
C GLY A 83 6.76 7.16 7.56
N GLU A 84 6.82 6.86 6.27
CA GLU A 84 5.72 7.14 5.33
C GLU A 84 4.48 6.32 5.68
N ALA A 85 4.66 5.06 6.03
CA ALA A 85 3.55 4.20 6.45
C ALA A 85 2.88 4.71 7.72
N LYS A 86 3.66 5.10 8.72
CA LYS A 86 3.12 5.71 9.94
C LYS A 86 2.32 6.96 9.64
N LYS A 87 2.82 7.79 8.74
CA LYS A 87 2.11 9.01 8.34
C LYS A 87 0.78 8.67 7.68
N ALA A 88 0.77 7.68 6.80
CA ALA A 88 -0.45 7.24 6.14
C ALA A 88 -1.46 6.70 7.16
N PHE A 89 -1.01 5.89 8.12
CA PHE A 89 -1.88 5.38 9.19
C PHE A 89 -2.50 6.51 10.01
N LYS A 90 -1.71 7.53 10.32
CA LYS A 90 -2.21 8.68 11.08
C LYS A 90 -3.23 9.49 10.28
N GLN A 91 -3.05 9.61 8.97
CA GLN A 91 -3.97 10.35 8.11
C GLN A 91 -5.27 9.59 7.88
N VAL A 92 -5.18 8.30 7.61
CA VAL A 92 -6.34 7.45 7.30
C VAL A 92 -7.08 7.02 8.58
N ARG A 93 -6.35 6.69 9.63
CA ARG A 93 -6.90 6.12 10.87
C ARG A 93 -7.81 4.93 10.56
N PRO A 94 -7.25 3.88 9.93
CA PRO A 94 -8.08 2.76 9.47
C PRO A 94 -8.59 1.93 10.65
N HIS A 95 -9.78 1.36 10.47
CA HIS A 95 -10.32 0.39 11.40
C HIS A 95 -9.74 -1.00 11.15
N VAL A 96 -9.43 -1.29 9.89
CA VAL A 96 -8.89 -2.57 9.47
C VAL A 96 -7.79 -2.31 8.45
N VAL A 97 -6.71 -3.09 8.54
CA VAL A 97 -5.63 -3.09 7.55
C VAL A 97 -5.59 -4.46 6.90
N LEU A 98 -5.66 -4.49 5.59
CA LEU A 98 -5.67 -5.73 4.82
C LEU A 98 -4.38 -5.83 4.00
N GLY A 99 -3.54 -6.80 4.32
CA GLY A 99 -2.33 -7.08 3.57
C GLY A 99 -2.60 -8.16 2.54
N MET A 100 -2.32 -7.84 1.27
CA MET A 100 -2.56 -8.77 0.16
C MET A 100 -1.29 -9.46 -0.31
N GLY A 101 -0.20 -9.35 0.45
CA GLY A 101 1.08 -9.91 0.07
C GLY A 101 1.92 -8.97 -0.77
N GLY A 102 3.06 -9.44 -1.21
CA GLY A 102 4.02 -8.64 -1.93
C GLY A 102 4.97 -7.89 -0.99
N TYR A 103 5.96 -7.24 -1.56
CA TYR A 103 7.00 -6.58 -0.76
C TYR A 103 6.47 -5.35 0.00
N VAL A 104 5.36 -4.79 -0.43
CA VAL A 104 4.76 -3.61 0.22
C VAL A 104 4.23 -3.93 1.60
N THR A 105 3.87 -5.19 1.84
CA THR A 105 3.30 -5.61 3.12
C THR A 105 4.34 -6.04 4.15
N VAL A 106 5.62 -5.90 3.82
CA VAL A 106 6.74 -6.28 4.69
C VAL A 106 7.47 -5.03 5.14
N PRO A 107 7.01 -4.31 6.11
CA PRO A 107 7.78 -3.21 6.70
C PRO A 107 8.49 -3.66 7.95
#